data_91db3500bca99fc7cd09eeb41f592f49
#
_entry.id   91db3500bca99fc7cd09eeb41f592f49
#
_cell.length_a   1.000
_cell.length_b   1.000
_cell.length_c   1.000
_cell.angle_alpha   90.00
_cell.angle_beta   90.00
_cell.angle_gamma   90.00
#
_symmetry.space_group_name_H-M   'P 1'
#
loop_
_entity.id
_entity.type
_entity.pdbx_description
1 polymer ?
#
loop_
_entity_poly.entity_id
_entity_poly.type
_entity_poly.pdbx_seq_one_letter_code
_entity_poly.pdbx_strand_id
1 'polypeptide(L)'
;MIDQLISELVAYGLENGLIDDADKVYVTNGLLELFQRQDYQEPEKLGKPRKLQLILDDLLEFALSQGILEDDTVTMRDLLDTKIMGILTPAPSVVRKIFEEKYQVSPKAATEFYYHFSQATNYIRTDRIIKDEKWETDTEFGKMVITINLSKPEKDPRDIAKDGTAKKSGYPACLLCRENEGYAGHLSHPARQNHRIIPITLCGEQYYLQYSPYVYYNEHCIIFNKNHIPMAINEITFNKLLDFVKQFPHYMAGSNADLPIVGGSILSHDHFQGGSYVFAMAKAPYEQEFDLESYPDIHAGIVKWPMSVIRLQGRAMDSIVAAANHILTKWRGYSDPEVNIFSDTDGIPHNTITPIARMRGDLYELDLVLRNNITTIDCPLGLFHPHTEYHHIKKENIGLIEVMGLAVLPARLKKEMAELEQAILNHEDLRQNETVAAHAEWAEGWIPKYKITDSNIHSIIQKEIGIVFAKVLEDAGVYKRTDEGKAAFKRFIESL
;
A
#
# COMPACT_ATOMS: atom_id res chain seq x y z
N MET A 1 -24.49 32.06 1.79
CA MET A 1 -23.98 30.69 2.18
C MET A 1 -22.91 30.21 1.20
N ILE A 2 -23.21 30.02 -0.10
CA ILE A 2 -22.22 29.50 -1.07
C ILE A 2 -21.01 30.42 -1.26
N ASP A 3 -21.21 31.73 -1.30
CA ASP A 3 -20.11 32.71 -1.45
C ASP A 3 -19.12 32.63 -0.29
N GLN A 4 -19.62 32.40 0.94
CA GLN A 4 -18.78 32.15 2.12
C GLN A 4 -17.95 30.87 1.99
N LEU A 5 -18.54 29.77 1.50
CA LEU A 5 -17.85 28.50 1.31
C LEU A 5 -16.78 28.58 0.21
N ILE A 6 -17.07 29.27 -0.88
CA ILE A 6 -16.10 29.54 -1.96
C ILE A 6 -14.93 30.37 -1.40
N SER A 7 -15.21 31.41 -0.63
CA SER A 7 -14.19 32.28 -0.03
C SER A 7 -13.32 31.52 0.98
N GLU A 8 -13.91 30.64 1.81
CA GLU A 8 -13.19 29.77 2.74
C GLU A 8 -12.28 28.78 2.01
N LEU A 9 -12.75 28.18 0.90
CA LEU A 9 -11.95 27.27 0.11
C LEU A 9 -10.80 27.98 -0.61
N VAL A 10 -11.03 29.18 -1.14
CA VAL A 10 -9.96 30.01 -1.73
C VAL A 10 -8.91 30.40 -0.68
N ALA A 11 -9.35 30.81 0.51
CA ALA A 11 -8.44 31.10 1.62
C ALA A 11 -7.61 29.87 2.01
N TYR A 12 -8.24 28.68 2.08
CA TYR A 12 -7.53 27.41 2.29
C TYR A 12 -6.46 27.17 1.22
N GLY A 13 -6.77 27.40 -0.05
CA GLY A 13 -5.82 27.26 -1.17
C GLY A 13 -4.59 28.15 -1.02
N LEU A 14 -4.77 29.40 -0.59
CA LEU A 14 -3.70 30.36 -0.31
C LEU A 14 -2.84 29.91 0.89
N GLU A 15 -3.48 29.57 2.00
CA GLU A 15 -2.78 29.15 3.23
C GLU A 15 -1.92 27.89 3.02
N ASN A 16 -2.34 26.99 2.14
CA ASN A 16 -1.63 25.74 1.84
C ASN A 16 -0.73 25.81 0.58
N GLY A 17 -0.56 27.01 0.00
CA GLY A 17 0.31 27.22 -1.17
C GLY A 17 -0.13 26.46 -2.43
N LEU A 18 -1.43 26.19 -2.56
CA LEU A 18 -2.01 25.59 -3.78
C LEU A 18 -2.21 26.65 -4.86
N ILE A 19 -2.49 27.88 -4.49
CA ILE A 19 -2.70 29.03 -5.36
C ILE A 19 -1.97 30.25 -4.79
N ASP A 20 -1.61 31.19 -5.67
CA ASP A 20 -1.08 32.49 -5.30
C ASP A 20 -2.21 33.54 -5.26
N ASP A 21 -1.92 34.73 -4.70
CA ASP A 21 -2.89 35.84 -4.60
C ASP A 21 -3.37 36.29 -6.01
N ALA A 22 -2.51 36.16 -7.01
CA ALA A 22 -2.86 36.43 -8.41
C ALA A 22 -3.90 35.47 -9.00
N ASP A 23 -4.04 34.27 -8.43
CA ASP A 23 -4.95 33.23 -8.90
C ASP A 23 -6.35 33.32 -8.30
N LYS A 24 -6.54 34.13 -7.24
CA LYS A 24 -7.81 34.21 -6.47
C LYS A 24 -9.04 34.39 -7.35
N VAL A 25 -9.02 35.37 -8.23
CA VAL A 25 -10.16 35.67 -9.11
C VAL A 25 -10.41 34.53 -10.08
N TYR A 26 -9.35 33.98 -10.66
CA TYR A 26 -9.45 32.86 -11.61
C TYR A 26 -10.08 31.62 -10.95
N VAL A 27 -9.58 31.24 -9.77
CA VAL A 27 -10.11 30.10 -9.01
C VAL A 27 -11.54 30.34 -8.53
N THR A 28 -11.84 31.54 -8.02
CA THR A 28 -13.21 31.92 -7.65
C THR A 28 -14.17 31.76 -8.82
N ASN A 29 -13.82 32.27 -10.00
CA ASN A 29 -14.65 32.14 -11.21
C ASN A 29 -14.83 30.67 -11.65
N GLY A 30 -13.79 29.84 -11.53
CA GLY A 30 -13.90 28.42 -11.80
C GLY A 30 -14.85 27.68 -10.85
N LEU A 31 -14.84 28.07 -9.55
CA LEU A 31 -15.80 27.54 -8.57
C LEU A 31 -17.22 28.03 -8.83
N LEU A 32 -17.41 29.31 -9.22
CA LEU A 32 -18.71 29.84 -9.61
C LEU A 32 -19.29 29.11 -10.81
N GLU A 33 -18.48 28.83 -11.83
CA GLU A 33 -18.88 28.03 -12.99
C GLU A 33 -19.32 26.62 -12.58
N LEU A 34 -18.52 25.95 -11.71
CA LEU A 34 -18.83 24.60 -11.23
C LEU A 34 -20.17 24.55 -10.48
N PHE A 35 -20.45 25.55 -9.64
CA PHE A 35 -21.69 25.65 -8.86
C PHE A 35 -22.81 26.37 -9.60
N GLN A 36 -22.66 26.67 -10.91
CA GLN A 36 -23.64 27.32 -11.79
C GLN A 36 -24.13 28.69 -11.24
N ARG A 37 -23.19 29.44 -10.63
CA ARG A 37 -23.46 30.77 -10.08
C ARG A 37 -23.08 31.88 -11.07
N GLN A 38 -23.89 32.91 -11.17
CA GLN A 38 -23.63 34.09 -12.02
C GLN A 38 -23.17 35.30 -11.23
N ASP A 39 -23.41 35.31 -9.93
CA ASP A 39 -23.07 36.42 -9.02
C ASP A 39 -22.24 35.89 -7.85
N TYR A 40 -21.39 36.74 -7.32
CA TYR A 40 -20.55 36.49 -6.17
C TYR A 40 -20.41 37.76 -5.34
N GLN A 41 -20.58 37.62 -4.02
CA GLN A 41 -20.32 38.67 -3.08
C GLN A 41 -19.26 38.20 -2.09
N GLU A 42 -18.05 38.78 -2.19
CA GLU A 42 -16.98 38.48 -1.26
C GLU A 42 -17.39 38.85 0.15
N PRO A 43 -17.30 37.94 1.14
CA PRO A 43 -17.64 38.24 2.55
C PRO A 43 -16.70 39.30 3.12
N GLU A 44 -17.24 40.26 3.86
CA GLU A 44 -16.44 41.30 4.53
C GLU A 44 -15.39 40.75 5.50
N LYS A 45 -15.69 39.61 6.13
CA LYS A 45 -14.77 38.87 7.00
C LYS A 45 -14.96 37.38 6.86
N LEU A 46 -13.86 36.66 6.64
CA LEU A 46 -13.83 35.21 6.83
C LEU A 46 -13.81 34.90 8.34
N GLY A 47 -14.52 33.86 8.73
CA GLY A 47 -14.46 33.31 10.08
C GLY A 47 -13.08 32.70 10.41
N LYS A 48 -12.97 31.93 11.49
CA LYS A 48 -11.77 31.14 11.77
C LYS A 48 -11.58 30.09 10.68
N PRO A 49 -10.31 29.80 10.27
CA PRO A 49 -10.04 28.74 9.31
C PRO A 49 -10.72 27.43 9.72
N ARG A 50 -11.43 26.83 8.77
CA ARG A 50 -12.10 25.54 8.95
C ARG A 50 -11.25 24.41 8.36
N LYS A 51 -11.44 23.19 8.87
CA LYS A 51 -10.83 22.01 8.25
C LYS A 51 -11.40 21.83 6.85
N LEU A 52 -10.54 21.49 5.88
CA LEU A 52 -10.92 21.29 4.47
C LEU A 52 -12.16 20.39 4.33
N GLN A 53 -12.19 19.27 5.03
CA GLN A 53 -13.29 18.31 4.92
C GLN A 53 -14.66 18.95 5.24
N LEU A 54 -14.72 19.81 6.26
CA LEU A 54 -15.97 20.49 6.63
C LEU A 54 -16.43 21.49 5.54
N ILE A 55 -15.48 22.14 4.87
CA ILE A 55 -15.79 23.05 3.74
C ILE A 55 -16.30 22.22 2.56
N LEU A 56 -15.63 21.10 2.24
CA LEU A 56 -16.03 20.22 1.13
C LEU A 56 -17.38 19.58 1.41
N ASP A 57 -17.64 19.10 2.64
CA ASP A 57 -18.94 18.53 3.01
C ASP A 57 -20.09 19.52 2.79
N ASP A 58 -19.94 20.78 3.24
CA ASP A 58 -20.95 21.82 3.03
C ASP A 58 -21.12 22.19 1.56
N LEU A 59 -20.04 22.18 0.76
CA LEU A 59 -20.10 22.40 -0.69
C LEU A 59 -20.83 21.25 -1.41
N LEU A 60 -20.62 20.00 -0.98
CA LEU A 60 -21.31 18.83 -1.52
C LEU A 60 -22.79 18.83 -1.14
N GLU A 61 -23.14 19.21 0.10
CA GLU A 61 -24.54 19.37 0.51
C GLU A 61 -25.24 20.48 -0.30
N PHE A 62 -24.55 21.59 -0.55
CA PHE A 62 -25.06 22.64 -1.44
C PHE A 62 -25.27 22.08 -2.85
N ALA A 63 -24.29 21.37 -3.42
CA ALA A 63 -24.40 20.79 -4.76
C ALA A 63 -25.57 19.80 -4.86
N LEU A 64 -25.79 18.96 -3.82
CA LEU A 64 -26.91 18.03 -3.75
C LEU A 64 -28.24 18.80 -3.74
N SER A 65 -28.35 19.86 -2.94
CA SER A 65 -29.55 20.70 -2.84
C SER A 65 -29.92 21.43 -4.14
N GLN A 66 -28.91 21.69 -4.97
CA GLN A 66 -29.12 22.37 -6.28
C GLN A 66 -29.23 21.38 -7.45
N GLY A 67 -29.17 20.05 -7.24
CA GLY A 67 -29.19 19.03 -8.28
C GLY A 67 -27.93 18.98 -9.14
N ILE A 68 -26.83 19.60 -8.69
CA ILE A 68 -25.51 19.52 -9.35
C ILE A 68 -24.88 18.15 -9.05
N LEU A 69 -25.08 17.64 -7.85
CA LEU A 69 -24.78 16.27 -7.45
C LEU A 69 -26.09 15.47 -7.58
N GLU A 70 -26.12 14.51 -8.50
CA GLU A 70 -27.34 13.76 -8.83
C GLU A 70 -27.68 12.69 -7.79
N ASP A 71 -26.65 12.02 -7.22
CA ASP A 71 -26.80 10.95 -6.26
C ASP A 71 -25.84 11.17 -5.08
N ASP A 72 -26.33 10.86 -3.89
CA ASP A 72 -25.56 10.95 -2.63
C ASP A 72 -24.84 9.63 -2.31
N THR A 73 -24.01 9.15 -3.25
CA THR A 73 -23.12 8.01 -3.01
C THR A 73 -21.69 8.49 -2.75
N VAL A 74 -20.91 7.67 -2.05
CA VAL A 74 -19.49 7.98 -1.77
C VAL A 74 -18.73 8.23 -3.06
N THR A 75 -18.98 7.44 -4.11
CA THR A 75 -18.33 7.59 -5.41
C THR A 75 -18.66 8.94 -6.07
N MET A 76 -19.93 9.33 -6.06
CA MET A 76 -20.37 10.61 -6.68
C MET A 76 -19.82 11.80 -5.89
N ARG A 77 -19.84 11.75 -4.57
CA ARG A 77 -19.19 12.75 -3.70
C ARG A 77 -17.70 12.85 -3.99
N ASP A 78 -16.99 11.72 -4.15
CA ASP A 78 -15.56 11.68 -4.47
C ASP A 78 -15.24 12.25 -5.86
N LEU A 79 -16.09 12.04 -6.83
CA LEU A 79 -15.94 12.64 -8.16
C LEU A 79 -16.07 14.17 -8.11
N LEU A 80 -17.06 14.70 -7.38
CA LEU A 80 -17.30 16.12 -7.28
C LEU A 80 -16.26 16.84 -6.41
N ASP A 81 -15.92 16.33 -5.24
CA ASP A 81 -14.92 16.98 -4.39
C ASP A 81 -13.53 16.99 -5.03
N THR A 82 -13.17 15.93 -5.77
CA THR A 82 -11.93 15.89 -6.55
C THR A 82 -11.96 16.94 -7.67
N LYS A 83 -13.10 17.16 -8.31
CA LYS A 83 -13.27 18.21 -9.30
C LYS A 83 -13.16 19.61 -8.68
N ILE A 84 -13.77 19.84 -7.51
CA ILE A 84 -13.63 21.08 -6.74
C ILE A 84 -12.16 21.36 -6.44
N MET A 85 -11.46 20.40 -5.83
CA MET A 85 -10.04 20.55 -5.49
C MET A 85 -9.14 20.68 -6.72
N GLY A 86 -9.54 20.08 -7.84
CA GLY A 86 -8.83 20.21 -9.12
C GLY A 86 -8.73 21.65 -9.61
N ILE A 87 -9.70 22.51 -9.29
CA ILE A 87 -9.69 23.94 -9.65
C ILE A 87 -8.58 24.69 -8.90
N LEU A 88 -8.30 24.29 -7.66
CA LEU A 88 -7.24 24.88 -6.82
C LEU A 88 -5.88 24.23 -7.06
N THR A 89 -5.82 23.10 -7.76
CA THR A 89 -4.58 22.34 -7.89
C THR A 89 -3.70 22.90 -9.01
N PRO A 90 -2.46 23.34 -8.75
CA PRO A 90 -1.54 23.89 -9.74
C PRO A 90 -1.33 22.94 -10.92
N ALA A 91 -0.96 23.49 -12.07
CA ALA A 91 -0.60 22.70 -13.25
C ALA A 91 0.59 21.76 -12.96
N PRO A 92 0.68 20.59 -13.63
CA PRO A 92 1.79 19.65 -13.43
C PRO A 92 3.17 20.28 -13.57
N SER A 93 3.36 21.22 -14.50
CA SER A 93 4.63 21.92 -14.72
C SER A 93 5.07 22.76 -13.51
N VAL A 94 4.12 23.36 -12.79
CA VAL A 94 4.39 24.16 -11.59
C VAL A 94 4.87 23.25 -10.46
N VAL A 95 4.12 22.16 -10.19
CA VAL A 95 4.45 21.22 -9.12
C VAL A 95 5.80 20.54 -9.36
N ARG A 96 6.06 20.12 -10.59
CA ARG A 96 7.35 19.52 -10.99
C ARG A 96 8.52 20.48 -10.80
N LYS A 97 8.35 21.74 -11.17
CA LYS A 97 9.38 22.78 -10.98
C LYS A 97 9.69 22.97 -9.49
N ILE A 98 8.67 23.10 -8.64
CA ILE A 98 8.88 23.25 -7.19
C ILE A 98 9.55 22.00 -6.61
N PHE A 99 9.14 20.80 -7.03
CA PHE A 99 9.78 19.55 -6.60
C PHE A 99 11.26 19.55 -6.96
N GLU A 100 11.61 19.95 -8.18
CA GLU A 100 12.99 19.98 -8.67
C GLU A 100 13.84 20.99 -7.90
N GLU A 101 13.31 22.20 -7.64
CA GLU A 101 13.95 23.21 -6.79
C GLU A 101 14.20 22.70 -5.37
N LYS A 102 13.23 22.01 -4.77
CA LYS A 102 13.38 21.38 -3.45
C LYS A 102 14.37 20.20 -3.47
N TYR A 103 14.41 19.43 -4.55
CA TYR A 103 15.35 18.32 -4.71
C TYR A 103 16.81 18.80 -4.75
N GLN A 104 17.08 19.99 -5.30
CA GLN A 104 18.41 20.61 -5.24
C GLN A 104 18.84 20.94 -3.80
N VAL A 105 17.91 21.15 -2.88
CA VAL A 105 18.20 21.32 -1.45
C VAL A 105 18.47 19.96 -0.80
N SER A 106 17.54 19.03 -0.96
CA SER A 106 17.72 17.62 -0.58
C SER A 106 16.56 16.77 -1.13
N PRO A 107 16.80 15.46 -1.39
CA PRO A 107 15.72 14.54 -1.74
C PRO A 107 14.57 14.54 -0.73
N LYS A 108 14.90 14.65 0.56
CA LYS A 108 13.90 14.70 1.64
C LYS A 108 13.02 15.95 1.57
N ALA A 109 13.63 17.13 1.33
CA ALA A 109 12.84 18.36 1.19
C ALA A 109 11.86 18.31 0.01
N ALA A 110 12.22 17.63 -1.09
CA ALA A 110 11.34 17.44 -2.23
C ALA A 110 10.18 16.50 -1.92
N THR A 111 10.43 15.37 -1.25
CA THR A 111 9.40 14.40 -0.90
C THR A 111 8.46 14.94 0.18
N GLU A 112 8.97 15.67 1.19
CA GLU A 112 8.15 16.36 2.20
C GLU A 112 7.21 17.39 1.56
N PHE A 113 7.71 18.21 0.63
CA PHE A 113 6.86 19.12 -0.14
C PHE A 113 5.76 18.36 -0.88
N TYR A 114 6.13 17.34 -1.64
CA TYR A 114 5.18 16.62 -2.48
C TYR A 114 4.17 15.81 -1.68
N TYR A 115 4.56 15.27 -0.52
CA TYR A 115 3.64 14.60 0.40
C TYR A 115 2.63 15.57 0.99
N HIS A 116 3.10 16.72 1.48
CA HIS A 116 2.24 17.78 2.00
C HIS A 116 1.29 18.30 0.92
N PHE A 117 1.79 18.55 -0.29
CA PHE A 117 0.99 18.93 -1.45
C PHE A 117 -0.12 17.91 -1.74
N SER A 118 0.19 16.62 -1.70
CA SER A 118 -0.78 15.55 -1.94
C SER A 118 -1.88 15.47 -0.86
N GLN A 119 -1.57 15.89 0.36
CA GLN A 119 -2.54 16.04 1.44
C GLN A 119 -3.38 17.32 1.25
N ALA A 120 -2.73 18.44 0.96
CA ALA A 120 -3.38 19.74 0.78
C ALA A 120 -4.38 19.74 -0.39
N THR A 121 -4.09 19.01 -1.46
CA THR A 121 -5.02 18.83 -2.60
C THR A 121 -6.15 17.83 -2.34
N ASN A 122 -6.25 17.25 -1.13
CA ASN A 122 -7.20 16.18 -0.81
C ASN A 122 -7.05 14.92 -1.70
N TYR A 123 -5.91 14.77 -2.38
CA TYR A 123 -5.60 13.51 -3.06
C TYR A 123 -5.36 12.39 -2.02
N ILE A 124 -4.62 12.71 -0.96
CA ILE A 124 -4.54 11.91 0.26
C ILE A 124 -5.64 12.39 1.21
N ARG A 125 -6.67 11.58 1.39
CA ARG A 125 -7.84 11.91 2.23
C ARG A 125 -7.53 11.64 3.70
N THR A 126 -6.90 12.60 4.37
CA THR A 126 -6.44 12.47 5.75
C THR A 126 -7.58 12.21 6.74
N ASP A 127 -8.79 12.74 6.46
CA ASP A 127 -10.00 12.52 7.24
C ASP A 127 -10.47 11.06 7.26
N ARG A 128 -10.19 10.31 6.18
CA ARG A 128 -10.48 8.88 6.10
C ARG A 128 -9.40 8.05 6.75
N ILE A 129 -8.13 8.38 6.50
CA ILE A 129 -6.97 7.66 7.03
C ILE A 129 -6.95 7.67 8.56
N ILE A 130 -7.37 8.76 9.20
CA ILE A 130 -7.44 8.86 10.66
C ILE A 130 -8.44 7.87 11.29
N LYS A 131 -9.34 7.30 10.50
CA LYS A 131 -10.33 6.30 10.95
C LYS A 131 -9.77 4.89 10.95
N ASP A 132 -8.64 4.65 10.27
CA ASP A 132 -7.98 3.34 10.25
C ASP A 132 -7.58 2.95 11.68
N GLU A 133 -7.85 1.71 12.04
CA GLU A 133 -7.42 1.17 13.32
C GLU A 133 -6.03 0.56 13.15
N LYS A 134 -5.09 0.94 14.02
CA LYS A 134 -3.71 0.50 13.93
C LYS A 134 -3.13 0.21 15.30
N TRP A 135 -2.47 -0.95 15.42
CA TRP A 135 -1.77 -1.34 16.65
C TRP A 135 -0.52 -2.17 16.34
N GLU A 136 0.30 -2.40 17.36
CA GLU A 136 1.48 -3.25 17.29
C GLU A 136 1.27 -4.51 18.12
N THR A 137 1.76 -5.66 17.63
CA THR A 137 1.77 -6.93 18.35
C THR A 137 3.19 -7.46 18.42
N ASP A 138 3.64 -7.78 19.64
CA ASP A 138 4.92 -8.45 19.85
C ASP A 138 4.83 -9.91 19.41
N THR A 139 5.80 -10.33 18.58
CA THR A 139 5.95 -11.69 18.08
C THR A 139 7.40 -12.16 18.31
N GLU A 140 7.69 -13.44 18.10
CA GLU A 140 9.07 -13.94 18.12
C GLU A 140 9.99 -13.35 17.03
N PHE A 141 9.39 -12.72 16.02
CA PHE A 141 10.07 -12.07 14.89
C PHE A 141 10.19 -10.55 15.06
N GLY A 142 9.77 -10.03 16.21
CA GLY A 142 9.70 -8.61 16.51
C GLY A 142 8.27 -8.06 16.48
N LYS A 143 8.16 -6.74 16.55
CA LYS A 143 6.86 -6.05 16.56
C LYS A 143 6.28 -5.96 15.16
N MET A 144 5.17 -6.64 14.93
CA MET A 144 4.38 -6.52 13.71
C MET A 144 3.31 -5.44 13.87
N VAL A 145 2.99 -4.76 12.78
CA VAL A 145 1.95 -3.73 12.74
C VAL A 145 0.71 -4.30 12.09
N ILE A 146 -0.44 -4.11 12.74
CA ILE A 146 -1.73 -4.55 12.23
C ILE A 146 -2.58 -3.32 11.94
N THR A 147 -3.19 -3.27 10.77
CA THR A 147 -4.09 -2.19 10.37
C THR A 147 -5.40 -2.77 9.85
N ILE A 148 -6.53 -2.31 10.40
CA ILE A 148 -7.84 -2.47 9.77
C ILE A 148 -8.05 -1.24 8.90
N ASN A 149 -8.03 -1.42 7.59
CA ASN A 149 -8.14 -0.33 6.65
C ASN A 149 -9.60 0.08 6.41
N LEU A 150 -9.94 1.30 6.83
CA LEU A 150 -11.24 1.92 6.65
C LEU A 150 -11.22 3.06 5.63
N SER A 151 -10.04 3.43 5.13
CA SER A 151 -9.84 4.54 4.21
C SER A 151 -10.21 4.19 2.76
N LYS A 152 -10.21 2.90 2.41
CA LYS A 152 -10.64 2.42 1.09
C LYS A 152 -12.16 2.23 1.09
N PRO A 153 -12.92 3.09 0.38
CA PRO A 153 -14.37 2.97 0.34
C PRO A 153 -14.80 1.65 -0.33
N GLU A 154 -15.82 1.02 0.23
CA GLU A 154 -16.54 -0.06 -0.44
C GLU A 154 -17.44 0.52 -1.53
N LYS A 155 -17.57 -0.19 -2.65
CA LYS A 155 -18.44 0.25 -3.73
C LYS A 155 -19.91 0.13 -3.32
N ASP A 156 -20.68 1.21 -3.51
CA ASP A 156 -22.13 1.20 -3.30
C ASP A 156 -22.80 0.25 -4.33
N PRO A 157 -23.74 -0.63 -3.92
CA PRO A 157 -24.46 -1.49 -4.85
C PRO A 157 -25.16 -0.73 -5.99
N ARG A 158 -25.61 0.51 -5.74
CA ARG A 158 -26.23 1.38 -6.76
C ARG A 158 -25.23 1.76 -7.83
N ASP A 159 -24.00 2.09 -7.45
CA ASP A 159 -22.90 2.42 -8.37
C ASP A 159 -22.48 1.19 -9.19
N ILE A 160 -22.44 0.00 -8.57
CA ILE A 160 -22.15 -1.27 -9.24
C ILE A 160 -23.21 -1.56 -10.33
N ALA A 161 -24.48 -1.35 -10.02
CA ALA A 161 -25.58 -1.58 -10.96
C ALA A 161 -25.52 -0.62 -12.17
N LYS A 162 -25.21 0.66 -11.95
CA LYS A 162 -25.02 1.66 -13.01
C LYS A 162 -23.79 1.38 -13.88
N ASP A 163 -22.68 0.98 -13.26
CA ASP A 163 -21.41 0.65 -13.96
C ASP A 163 -21.57 -0.57 -14.88
N GLY A 164 -22.37 -1.56 -14.50
CA GLY A 164 -22.67 -2.75 -15.30
C GLY A 164 -23.34 -2.44 -16.65
N THR A 165 -23.94 -1.27 -16.79
CA THR A 165 -24.59 -0.79 -18.04
C THR A 165 -23.74 0.20 -18.82
N ALA A 166 -22.63 0.70 -18.25
CA ALA A 166 -21.78 1.69 -18.87
C ALA A 166 -20.82 1.10 -19.91
N LYS A 167 -20.55 1.83 -20.98
CA LYS A 167 -19.56 1.45 -21.98
C LYS A 167 -18.16 1.52 -21.36
N LYS A 168 -17.44 0.40 -21.28
CA LYS A 168 -16.08 0.36 -20.72
C LYS A 168 -15.14 1.21 -21.57
N SER A 169 -14.52 2.20 -20.96
CA SER A 169 -13.46 3.02 -21.55
C SER A 169 -12.12 2.30 -21.38
N GLY A 170 -11.27 2.31 -22.41
CA GLY A 170 -9.89 1.85 -22.34
C GLY A 170 -8.90 2.96 -21.92
N TYR A 171 -9.39 4.12 -21.47
CA TYR A 171 -8.58 5.28 -21.07
C TYR A 171 -9.05 5.86 -19.74
N PRO A 172 -8.13 5.96 -18.74
CA PRO A 172 -6.78 5.38 -18.70
C PRO A 172 -6.81 3.83 -18.71
N ALA A 173 -5.74 3.18 -19.21
CA ALA A 173 -5.72 1.72 -19.33
C ALA A 173 -5.71 0.99 -17.97
N CYS A 174 -5.11 1.59 -16.92
CA CYS A 174 -5.18 1.11 -15.55
C CYS A 174 -4.99 2.26 -14.54
N LEU A 175 -5.13 1.96 -13.24
CA LEU A 175 -5.00 2.94 -12.15
C LEU A 175 -3.61 3.56 -11.99
N LEU A 176 -2.56 2.96 -12.59
CA LEU A 176 -1.18 3.44 -12.53
C LEU A 176 -0.74 4.18 -13.80
N CYS A 177 -1.54 4.20 -14.87
CA CYS A 177 -1.16 4.92 -16.08
C CYS A 177 -1.04 6.42 -15.82
N ARG A 178 -0.02 7.06 -16.41
CA ARG A 178 0.21 8.52 -16.29
C ARG A 178 -0.98 9.35 -16.74
N GLU A 179 -1.81 8.80 -17.61
CA GLU A 179 -3.06 9.38 -18.12
C GLU A 179 -4.10 9.63 -17.03
N ASN A 180 -3.89 9.10 -15.83
CA ASN A 180 -4.69 9.44 -14.66
C ASN A 180 -4.47 10.88 -14.17
N GLU A 181 -3.31 11.48 -14.41
CA GLU A 181 -3.03 12.86 -13.98
C GLU A 181 -4.06 13.84 -14.57
N GLY A 182 -4.90 14.42 -13.71
CA GLY A 182 -5.96 15.32 -14.12
C GLY A 182 -7.24 14.66 -14.67
N TYR A 183 -7.33 13.33 -14.67
CA TYR A 183 -8.50 12.61 -15.20
C TYR A 183 -9.75 12.83 -14.36
N ALA A 184 -10.89 13.08 -15.03
CA ALA A 184 -12.15 13.39 -14.36
C ALA A 184 -12.76 12.20 -13.60
N GLY A 185 -12.39 10.99 -13.94
CA GLY A 185 -12.99 9.80 -13.36
C GLY A 185 -14.40 9.49 -13.86
N HIS A 186 -14.95 8.39 -13.38
CA HIS A 186 -16.33 7.95 -13.55
C HIS A 186 -16.64 6.87 -12.50
N LEU A 187 -17.86 6.30 -12.49
CA LEU A 187 -18.30 5.34 -11.45
C LEU A 187 -17.35 4.16 -11.20
N SER A 188 -16.67 3.66 -12.23
CA SER A 188 -15.72 2.54 -12.12
C SER A 188 -14.26 2.96 -12.12
N HIS A 189 -13.93 4.24 -12.26
CA HIS A 189 -12.56 4.74 -12.28
C HIS A 189 -12.45 6.05 -11.48
N PRO A 190 -11.55 6.14 -10.48
CA PRO A 190 -11.52 7.30 -9.59
C PRO A 190 -11.09 8.58 -10.31
N ALA A 191 -11.66 9.70 -9.87
CA ALA A 191 -11.22 11.03 -10.30
C ALA A 191 -9.79 11.34 -9.80
N ARG A 192 -9.05 12.14 -10.57
CA ARG A 192 -7.65 12.50 -10.34
C ARG A 192 -7.33 13.96 -10.74
N GLN A 193 -8.31 14.86 -10.80
CA GLN A 193 -8.06 16.27 -11.17
C GLN A 193 -7.13 16.97 -10.17
N ASN A 194 -7.15 16.54 -8.91
CA ASN A 194 -6.31 17.02 -7.79
C ASN A 194 -5.00 16.25 -7.63
N HIS A 195 -4.68 15.36 -8.57
CA HIS A 195 -3.48 14.51 -8.52
C HIS A 195 -2.42 15.00 -9.50
N ARG A 196 -1.16 15.00 -9.06
CA ARG A 196 0.04 15.29 -9.89
C ARG A 196 1.07 14.19 -9.69
N ILE A 197 1.85 13.88 -10.72
CA ILE A 197 2.89 12.88 -10.70
C ILE A 197 4.26 13.52 -10.97
N ILE A 198 5.29 13.00 -10.33
CA ILE A 198 6.66 13.50 -10.47
C ILE A 198 7.46 12.57 -11.39
N PRO A 199 7.99 13.06 -12.52
CA PRO A 199 8.87 12.26 -13.36
C PRO A 199 10.20 12.01 -12.66
N ILE A 200 10.65 10.76 -12.68
CA ILE A 200 11.96 10.32 -12.20
C ILE A 200 12.62 9.43 -13.25
N THR A 201 13.94 9.29 -13.22
CA THR A 201 14.67 8.41 -14.13
C THR A 201 15.31 7.29 -13.31
N LEU A 202 15.05 6.04 -13.67
CA LEU A 202 15.68 4.86 -13.06
C LEU A 202 16.44 4.10 -14.13
N CYS A 203 17.76 3.97 -13.96
CA CYS A 203 18.66 3.30 -14.92
C CYS A 203 18.48 3.78 -16.36
N GLY A 204 18.24 5.08 -16.56
CA GLY A 204 18.03 5.70 -17.88
C GLY A 204 16.61 5.58 -18.44
N GLU A 205 15.70 4.88 -17.79
CA GLU A 205 14.30 4.77 -18.17
C GLU A 205 13.42 5.74 -17.38
N GLN A 206 12.35 6.23 -18.02
CA GLN A 206 11.42 7.14 -17.38
C GLN A 206 10.37 6.41 -16.57
N TYR A 207 10.28 6.78 -15.29
CA TYR A 207 9.28 6.40 -14.32
C TYR A 207 8.57 7.65 -13.77
N TYR A 208 7.53 7.42 -12.99
CA TYR A 208 6.84 8.46 -12.24
C TYR A 208 6.71 8.04 -10.78
N LEU A 209 6.82 9.02 -9.89
CA LEU A 209 6.54 8.89 -8.47
C LEU A 209 5.16 9.50 -8.18
N GLN A 210 4.34 8.77 -7.43
CA GLN A 210 3.09 9.26 -6.83
C GLN A 210 2.91 8.68 -5.43
N TYR A 211 2.19 9.38 -4.55
CA TYR A 211 1.78 8.77 -3.29
C TYR A 211 0.56 7.89 -3.47
N SER A 212 0.43 6.89 -2.59
CA SER A 212 -0.80 6.11 -2.47
C SER A 212 -1.85 6.93 -1.71
N PRO A 213 -3.08 7.06 -2.21
CA PRO A 213 -4.11 7.79 -1.48
C PRO A 213 -4.56 7.09 -0.19
N TYR A 214 -4.19 5.82 0.00
CA TYR A 214 -4.58 5.02 1.17
C TYR A 214 -3.57 5.06 2.32
N VAL A 215 -2.33 5.49 2.09
CA VAL A 215 -1.26 5.71 3.09
C VAL A 215 -1.19 4.60 4.14
N TYR A 216 -0.94 3.36 3.72
CA TYR A 216 -0.80 2.23 4.65
C TYR A 216 0.35 2.44 5.66
N TYR A 217 1.37 3.21 5.28
CA TYR A 217 2.51 3.64 6.10
C TYR A 217 2.99 5.02 5.64
N ASN A 218 3.86 5.65 6.45
CA ASN A 218 4.31 7.03 6.19
C ASN A 218 4.92 7.19 4.79
N GLU A 219 4.42 8.18 4.06
CA GLU A 219 4.85 8.52 2.71
C GLU A 219 4.81 7.33 1.73
N HIS A 220 3.81 6.43 1.91
CA HIS A 220 3.61 5.30 0.99
C HIS A 220 3.46 5.80 -0.44
N CYS A 221 4.41 5.44 -1.29
CA CYS A 221 4.46 5.87 -2.69
C CYS A 221 4.48 4.68 -3.66
N ILE A 222 4.09 4.98 -4.89
CA ILE A 222 4.15 4.07 -6.04
C ILE A 222 5.12 4.69 -7.05
N ILE A 223 6.06 3.88 -7.51
CA ILE A 223 7.01 4.22 -8.56
C ILE A 223 6.65 3.38 -9.77
N PHE A 224 6.13 3.98 -10.84
CA PHE A 224 5.58 3.23 -11.97
C PHE A 224 6.21 3.61 -13.30
N ASN A 225 6.31 2.65 -14.19
CA ASN A 225 6.89 2.83 -15.52
C ASN A 225 6.02 3.78 -16.36
N LYS A 226 6.66 4.62 -17.17
CA LYS A 226 5.97 5.47 -18.15
C LYS A 226 5.07 4.68 -19.08
N ASN A 227 5.49 3.50 -19.45
CA ASN A 227 4.80 2.62 -20.38
C ASN A 227 3.98 1.57 -19.61
N HIS A 228 2.80 1.26 -20.10
CA HIS A 228 1.98 0.16 -19.57
C HIS A 228 2.55 -1.18 -20.07
N ILE A 229 3.55 -1.69 -19.35
CA ILE A 229 4.22 -2.97 -19.63
C ILE A 229 4.10 -3.89 -18.42
N PRO A 230 4.05 -5.21 -18.59
CA PRO A 230 3.98 -6.14 -17.47
C PRO A 230 5.17 -6.04 -16.53
N MET A 231 4.93 -6.36 -15.26
CA MET A 231 5.98 -6.53 -14.26
C MET A 231 6.87 -7.71 -14.61
N ALA A 232 8.15 -7.61 -14.28
CA ALA A 232 9.11 -8.69 -14.35
C ALA A 232 10.14 -8.54 -13.22
N ILE A 233 10.45 -9.63 -12.54
CA ILE A 233 11.54 -9.66 -11.56
C ILE A 233 12.80 -10.19 -12.26
N ASN A 234 13.80 -9.35 -12.38
CA ASN A 234 15.05 -9.65 -13.05
C ASN A 234 16.18 -8.72 -12.57
N GLU A 235 17.37 -8.86 -13.13
CA GLU A 235 18.53 -8.02 -12.82
C GLU A 235 18.24 -6.51 -12.96
N ILE A 236 17.48 -6.12 -13.99
CA ILE A 236 17.12 -4.72 -14.24
C ILE A 236 16.22 -4.21 -13.10
N THR A 237 15.34 -5.04 -12.57
CA THR A 237 14.49 -4.70 -11.41
C THR A 237 15.32 -4.39 -10.18
N PHE A 238 16.34 -5.21 -9.87
CA PHE A 238 17.23 -4.98 -8.74
C PHE A 238 18.01 -3.67 -8.92
N ASN A 239 18.54 -3.43 -10.12
CA ASN A 239 19.19 -2.16 -10.45
C ASN A 239 18.28 -0.96 -10.21
N LYS A 240 17.03 -0.99 -10.70
CA LYS A 240 16.07 0.11 -10.55
C LYS A 240 15.71 0.38 -9.09
N LEU A 241 15.52 -0.67 -8.28
CA LEU A 241 15.24 -0.53 -6.85
C LEU A 241 16.41 0.12 -6.11
N LEU A 242 17.65 -0.30 -6.41
CA LEU A 242 18.85 0.27 -5.79
C LEU A 242 19.13 1.68 -6.29
N ASP A 243 18.89 1.98 -7.57
CA ASP A 243 18.99 3.34 -8.11
C ASP A 243 17.96 4.29 -7.47
N PHE A 244 16.74 3.82 -7.22
CA PHE A 244 15.74 4.60 -6.52
C PHE A 244 16.17 4.96 -5.09
N VAL A 245 16.62 3.98 -4.30
CA VAL A 245 17.06 4.26 -2.91
C VAL A 245 18.37 5.05 -2.85
N LYS A 246 19.18 5.05 -3.90
CA LYS A 246 20.31 5.96 -4.06
C LYS A 246 19.85 7.41 -4.26
N GLN A 247 18.81 7.64 -5.07
CA GLN A 247 18.22 8.97 -5.31
C GLN A 247 17.43 9.48 -4.10
N PHE A 248 16.77 8.57 -3.36
CA PHE A 248 15.94 8.86 -2.17
C PHE A 248 16.38 8.00 -0.97
N PRO A 249 17.55 8.28 -0.36
CA PRO A 249 18.16 7.39 0.64
C PRO A 249 17.38 7.28 1.95
N HIS A 250 16.42 8.15 2.19
CA HIS A 250 15.48 8.10 3.33
C HIS A 250 14.26 7.21 3.06
N TYR A 251 14.13 6.67 1.85
CA TYR A 251 13.06 5.75 1.46
C TYR A 251 13.57 4.31 1.37
N MET A 252 12.65 3.37 1.53
CA MET A 252 12.77 2.02 1.02
C MET A 252 12.00 1.91 -0.30
N ALA A 253 12.32 0.91 -1.11
CA ALA A 253 11.53 0.54 -2.27
C ALA A 253 11.54 -0.99 -2.46
N GLY A 254 10.42 -1.55 -2.90
CA GLY A 254 10.31 -2.96 -3.19
C GLY A 254 9.33 -3.25 -4.33
N SER A 255 9.42 -4.45 -4.88
CA SER A 255 8.51 -4.94 -5.89
C SER A 255 7.66 -6.08 -5.36
N ASN A 256 6.38 -6.12 -5.72
CA ASN A 256 5.64 -7.36 -5.63
C ASN A 256 6.29 -8.42 -6.52
N ALA A 257 6.04 -9.68 -6.23
CA ALA A 257 6.41 -10.78 -7.12
C ALA A 257 5.65 -10.69 -8.45
N ASP A 258 6.25 -11.20 -9.52
CA ASP A 258 5.72 -11.13 -10.90
C ASP A 258 4.85 -12.33 -11.30
N LEU A 259 4.58 -13.26 -10.37
CA LEU A 259 3.70 -14.40 -10.59
C LEU A 259 2.34 -14.23 -9.88
N PRO A 260 1.26 -14.80 -10.43
CA PRO A 260 -0.05 -14.83 -9.76
C PRO A 260 0.03 -15.47 -8.36
N ILE A 261 -0.98 -15.22 -7.50
CA ILE A 261 -1.10 -15.76 -6.13
C ILE A 261 -0.10 -15.10 -5.15
N VAL A 262 1.18 -14.97 -5.53
CA VAL A 262 2.24 -14.39 -4.70
C VAL A 262 2.60 -12.96 -5.12
N GLY A 263 1.99 -12.46 -6.19
CA GLY A 263 2.15 -11.08 -6.68
C GLY A 263 1.10 -10.11 -6.15
N GLY A 264 1.23 -8.84 -6.55
CA GLY A 264 0.24 -7.80 -6.29
C GLY A 264 -0.98 -7.87 -7.22
N SER A 265 -1.92 -6.94 -7.03
CA SER A 265 -3.16 -6.89 -7.81
C SER A 265 -2.99 -6.35 -9.24
N ILE A 266 -1.88 -5.65 -9.55
CA ILE A 266 -1.60 -5.05 -10.86
C ILE A 266 -0.28 -5.61 -11.39
N LEU A 267 -0.34 -6.76 -12.07
CA LEU A 267 0.83 -7.37 -12.70
C LEU A 267 1.07 -6.85 -14.12
N SER A 268 0.06 -6.21 -14.73
CA SER A 268 0.11 -5.73 -16.11
C SER A 268 0.85 -4.39 -16.29
N HIS A 269 1.18 -3.69 -15.21
CA HIS A 269 1.89 -2.42 -15.25
C HIS A 269 3.09 -2.45 -14.30
N ASP A 270 4.30 -2.37 -14.84
CA ASP A 270 5.56 -2.37 -14.09
C ASP A 270 5.62 -1.22 -13.08
N HIS A 271 5.73 -1.58 -11.81
CA HIS A 271 5.75 -0.62 -10.70
C HIS A 271 6.41 -1.18 -9.45
N PHE A 272 6.90 -0.28 -8.61
CA PHE A 272 7.44 -0.52 -7.28
C PHE A 272 6.62 0.22 -6.24
N GLN A 273 6.72 -0.18 -4.99
CA GLN A 273 6.19 0.55 -3.84
C GLN A 273 7.34 0.99 -2.95
N GLY A 274 7.24 2.19 -2.42
CA GLY A 274 8.27 2.78 -1.56
C GLY A 274 7.70 3.69 -0.49
N GLY A 275 8.58 4.33 0.26
CA GLY A 275 8.20 5.32 1.27
C GLY A 275 9.17 5.43 2.44
N SER A 276 8.91 6.41 3.30
CA SER A 276 9.72 6.72 4.49
C SER A 276 9.21 5.92 5.70
N TYR A 277 9.49 4.61 5.73
CA TYR A 277 9.04 3.74 6.82
C TYR A 277 10.02 2.59 7.08
N VAL A 278 10.24 2.27 8.35
CA VAL A 278 11.11 1.16 8.78
C VAL A 278 10.27 0.00 9.27
N PHE A 279 10.05 -0.96 8.40
CA PHE A 279 9.26 -2.16 8.68
C PHE A 279 9.93 -3.12 9.70
N ALA A 280 9.14 -4.01 10.28
CA ALA A 280 9.62 -5.01 11.24
C ALA A 280 10.69 -5.91 10.62
N MET A 281 10.51 -6.38 9.38
CA MET A 281 11.49 -7.20 8.67
C MET A 281 12.85 -6.48 8.52
N ALA A 282 12.85 -5.16 8.28
CA ALA A 282 14.08 -4.39 8.19
C ALA A 282 14.88 -4.35 9.50
N LYS A 283 14.22 -4.53 10.66
CA LYS A 283 14.83 -4.57 12.01
C LYS A 283 15.23 -5.98 12.43
N ALA A 284 14.73 -7.00 11.73
CA ALA A 284 14.99 -8.39 12.07
C ALA A 284 16.48 -8.73 11.89
N PRO A 285 17.09 -9.45 12.87
CA PRO A 285 18.51 -9.85 12.80
C PRO A 285 18.70 -10.98 11.79
N TYR A 286 19.96 -11.22 11.43
CA TYR A 286 20.34 -12.47 10.79
C TYR A 286 20.10 -13.66 11.73
N GLU A 287 19.55 -14.73 11.21
CA GLU A 287 19.46 -16.04 11.89
C GLU A 287 20.71 -16.87 11.59
N GLN A 288 21.20 -16.76 10.35
CA GLN A 288 22.42 -17.44 9.89
C GLN A 288 23.08 -16.57 8.82
N GLU A 289 24.36 -16.31 8.95
CA GLU A 289 25.20 -15.68 7.94
C GLU A 289 25.87 -16.75 7.09
N PHE A 290 26.18 -16.42 5.83
CA PHE A 290 26.89 -17.30 4.92
C PHE A 290 27.68 -16.49 3.89
N ASP A 291 28.74 -17.10 3.35
CA ASP A 291 29.57 -16.50 2.34
C ASP A 291 29.07 -16.88 0.93
N LEU A 292 29.10 -15.91 0.02
CA LEU A 292 28.91 -16.14 -1.41
C LEU A 292 30.30 -16.10 -2.06
N GLU A 293 30.87 -17.27 -2.39
CA GLU A 293 32.24 -17.39 -2.89
C GLU A 293 32.57 -16.46 -4.07
N SER A 294 31.59 -16.28 -4.99
CA SER A 294 31.73 -15.41 -6.15
C SER A 294 31.57 -13.91 -5.85
N TYR A 295 31.14 -13.54 -4.63
CA TYR A 295 30.81 -12.16 -4.23
C TYR A 295 31.36 -11.85 -2.83
N PRO A 296 32.70 -11.86 -2.63
CA PRO A 296 33.31 -11.74 -1.30
C PRO A 296 33.16 -10.36 -0.65
N ASP A 297 32.72 -9.35 -1.41
CA ASP A 297 32.40 -8.00 -0.94
C ASP A 297 30.96 -7.84 -0.46
N ILE A 298 30.12 -8.90 -0.57
CA ILE A 298 28.74 -8.92 -0.14
C ILE A 298 28.60 -9.68 1.17
N HIS A 299 28.05 -9.01 2.17
CA HIS A 299 27.60 -9.67 3.41
C HIS A 299 26.21 -10.26 3.17
N ALA A 300 26.07 -11.57 3.32
CA ALA A 300 24.84 -12.31 3.05
C ALA A 300 24.39 -13.13 4.24
N GLY A 301 23.09 -13.29 4.41
CA GLY A 301 22.53 -14.14 5.45
C GLY A 301 21.02 -14.33 5.36
N ILE A 302 20.56 -15.36 6.07
CA ILE A 302 19.14 -15.65 6.28
C ILE A 302 18.63 -14.74 7.39
N VAL A 303 17.54 -14.02 7.15
CA VAL A 303 16.90 -13.15 8.15
C VAL A 303 16.01 -13.99 9.07
N LYS A 304 16.05 -13.72 10.39
CA LYS A 304 15.10 -14.28 11.35
C LYS A 304 13.70 -13.69 11.12
N TRP A 305 12.98 -14.30 10.21
CA TRP A 305 11.66 -13.83 9.76
C TRP A 305 10.72 -15.04 9.53
N PRO A 306 9.38 -14.88 9.62
CA PRO A 306 8.46 -16.01 9.36
C PRO A 306 8.56 -16.52 7.92
N MET A 307 8.82 -15.63 6.96
CA MET A 307 9.05 -15.99 5.56
C MET A 307 10.54 -16.22 5.28
N SER A 308 10.84 -16.84 4.14
CA SER A 308 12.21 -17.19 3.74
C SER A 308 12.91 -15.99 3.07
N VAL A 309 13.77 -15.31 3.80
CA VAL A 309 14.42 -14.06 3.38
C VAL A 309 15.93 -14.20 3.37
N ILE A 310 16.56 -13.90 2.24
CA ILE A 310 18.00 -13.71 2.11
C ILE A 310 18.26 -12.19 2.07
N ARG A 311 19.13 -11.70 2.95
CA ARG A 311 19.57 -10.30 2.98
C ARG A 311 20.97 -10.18 2.45
N LEU A 312 21.17 -9.24 1.52
CA LEU A 312 22.45 -8.86 0.96
C LEU A 312 22.78 -7.44 1.37
N GLN A 313 24.04 -7.20 1.80
CA GLN A 313 24.54 -5.88 2.10
C GLN A 313 25.89 -5.67 1.44
N GLY A 314 26.12 -4.47 0.89
CA GLY A 314 27.38 -4.11 0.26
C GLY A 314 27.47 -2.63 -0.11
N ARG A 315 28.66 -2.16 -0.45
CA ARG A 315 28.89 -0.77 -0.90
C ARG A 315 28.71 -0.61 -2.40
N ALA A 316 29.02 -1.64 -3.17
CA ALA A 316 28.94 -1.64 -4.61
C ALA A 316 27.57 -2.12 -5.09
N MET A 317 26.82 -1.23 -5.74
CA MET A 317 25.49 -1.56 -6.27
C MET A 317 25.56 -2.72 -7.27
N ASP A 318 26.54 -2.70 -8.17
CA ASP A 318 26.70 -3.73 -9.21
C ASP A 318 26.97 -5.12 -8.62
N SER A 319 27.75 -5.21 -7.53
CA SER A 319 28.00 -6.49 -6.83
C SER A 319 26.72 -7.04 -6.19
N ILE A 320 25.90 -6.17 -5.57
CA ILE A 320 24.61 -6.60 -4.98
C ILE A 320 23.66 -7.10 -6.08
N VAL A 321 23.59 -6.36 -7.20
CA VAL A 321 22.75 -6.76 -8.35
C VAL A 321 23.18 -8.09 -8.90
N ALA A 322 24.49 -8.29 -9.10
CA ALA A 322 25.03 -9.54 -9.62
C ALA A 322 24.75 -10.74 -8.68
N ALA A 323 24.97 -10.54 -7.36
CA ALA A 323 24.65 -11.55 -6.35
C ALA A 323 23.15 -11.86 -6.29
N ALA A 324 22.30 -10.84 -6.32
CA ALA A 324 20.85 -11.01 -6.32
C ALA A 324 20.36 -11.74 -7.58
N ASN A 325 20.92 -11.40 -8.74
CA ASN A 325 20.57 -12.07 -10.00
C ASN A 325 21.06 -13.53 -10.03
N HIS A 326 22.21 -13.82 -9.44
CA HIS A 326 22.70 -15.19 -9.25
C HIS A 326 21.70 -16.00 -8.39
N ILE A 327 21.29 -15.47 -7.24
CA ILE A 327 20.31 -16.11 -6.35
C ILE A 327 18.96 -16.32 -7.07
N LEU A 328 18.46 -15.28 -7.79
CA LEU A 328 17.21 -15.39 -8.55
C LEU A 328 17.28 -16.49 -9.60
N THR A 329 18.38 -16.55 -10.35
CA THR A 329 18.58 -17.56 -11.42
C THR A 329 18.59 -18.96 -10.83
N LYS A 330 19.31 -19.17 -9.73
CA LYS A 330 19.34 -20.44 -9.01
C LYS A 330 17.95 -20.79 -8.47
N TRP A 331 17.27 -19.83 -7.81
CA TRP A 331 15.94 -20.05 -7.25
C TRP A 331 14.91 -20.45 -8.31
N ARG A 332 14.90 -19.79 -9.47
CA ARG A 332 13.98 -20.10 -10.57
C ARG A 332 14.08 -21.53 -11.09
N GLY A 333 15.25 -22.11 -11.08
CA GLY A 333 15.48 -23.51 -11.49
C GLY A 333 15.49 -24.52 -10.35
N TYR A 334 15.28 -24.07 -9.09
CA TYR A 334 15.46 -24.94 -7.93
C TYR A 334 14.18 -25.72 -7.59
N SER A 335 14.34 -27.03 -7.39
CA SER A 335 13.28 -27.90 -6.86
C SER A 335 13.82 -28.70 -5.68
N ASP A 336 13.01 -28.82 -4.64
CA ASP A 336 13.23 -29.65 -3.45
C ASP A 336 11.90 -30.34 -3.09
N PRO A 337 11.65 -31.53 -3.66
CA PRO A 337 10.41 -32.27 -3.45
C PRO A 337 10.15 -32.66 -1.98
N GLU A 338 11.20 -32.75 -1.15
CA GLU A 338 11.05 -33.09 0.27
C GLU A 338 10.25 -32.05 1.03
N VAL A 339 10.25 -30.79 0.55
CA VAL A 339 9.50 -29.67 1.14
C VAL A 339 8.49 -29.07 0.16
N ASN A 340 8.08 -29.84 -0.85
CA ASN A 340 7.09 -29.45 -1.85
C ASN A 340 7.45 -28.19 -2.66
N ILE A 341 8.73 -27.93 -2.87
CA ILE A 341 9.21 -26.87 -3.74
C ILE A 341 9.47 -27.46 -5.12
N PHE A 342 8.78 -26.91 -6.12
CA PHE A 342 8.97 -27.26 -7.53
C PHE A 342 9.19 -25.98 -8.34
N SER A 343 10.19 -25.99 -9.21
CA SER A 343 10.50 -24.84 -10.07
C SER A 343 9.41 -24.55 -11.08
N ASP A 344 8.77 -25.59 -11.57
CA ASP A 344 7.69 -25.52 -12.56
C ASP A 344 6.77 -26.75 -12.50
N THR A 345 5.60 -26.64 -13.12
CA THR A 345 4.70 -27.76 -13.45
C THR A 345 4.34 -27.64 -14.94
N ASP A 346 4.68 -28.62 -15.75
CA ASP A 346 4.44 -28.63 -17.18
C ASP A 346 4.99 -27.38 -17.91
N GLY A 347 6.12 -26.85 -17.44
CA GLY A 347 6.78 -25.65 -17.95
C GLY A 347 6.19 -24.32 -17.47
N ILE A 348 5.21 -24.34 -16.55
CA ILE A 348 4.68 -23.13 -15.91
C ILE A 348 5.51 -22.84 -14.65
N PRO A 349 6.23 -21.71 -14.58
CA PRO A 349 7.13 -21.41 -13.47
C PRO A 349 6.38 -21.10 -12.17
N HIS A 350 6.98 -21.53 -11.05
CA HIS A 350 6.46 -21.28 -9.71
C HIS A 350 7.35 -20.39 -8.86
N ASN A 351 8.66 -20.43 -9.05
CA ASN A 351 9.63 -19.70 -8.25
C ASN A 351 9.82 -18.27 -8.71
N THR A 352 9.73 -17.33 -7.78
CA THR A 352 10.04 -15.91 -7.97
C THR A 352 10.51 -15.28 -6.67
N ILE A 353 10.79 -13.97 -6.66
CA ILE A 353 11.27 -13.23 -5.50
C ILE A 353 10.44 -11.95 -5.34
N THR A 354 10.21 -11.56 -4.08
CA THR A 354 9.77 -10.21 -3.69
C THR A 354 11.00 -9.45 -3.18
N PRO A 355 11.62 -8.55 -3.97
CA PRO A 355 12.81 -7.82 -3.60
C PRO A 355 12.48 -6.51 -2.87
N ILE A 356 13.24 -6.16 -1.82
CA ILE A 356 13.10 -4.91 -1.07
C ILE A 356 14.47 -4.28 -0.84
N ALA A 357 14.66 -3.05 -1.33
CA ALA A 357 15.89 -2.28 -1.24
C ALA A 357 15.77 -1.14 -0.22
N ARG A 358 16.89 -0.80 0.43
CA ARG A 358 17.04 0.39 1.28
C ARG A 358 18.50 0.75 1.49
N MET A 359 18.75 1.95 2.00
CA MET A 359 20.08 2.34 2.48
C MET A 359 20.22 2.03 3.97
N ARG A 360 21.39 1.51 4.38
CA ARG A 360 21.86 1.34 5.76
C ARG A 360 23.13 2.18 5.96
N GLY A 361 22.99 3.45 6.28
CA GLY A 361 24.13 4.36 6.20
C GLY A 361 24.67 4.38 4.78
N ASP A 362 25.95 4.00 4.59
CA ASP A 362 26.61 3.96 3.28
C ASP A 362 26.41 2.63 2.52
N LEU A 363 25.72 1.67 3.12
CA LEU A 363 25.50 0.35 2.52
C LEU A 363 24.16 0.31 1.79
N TYR A 364 24.14 -0.28 0.62
CA TYR A 364 22.94 -0.80 0.03
C TYR A 364 22.53 -2.08 0.75
N GLU A 365 21.26 -2.24 1.04
CA GLU A 365 20.68 -3.46 1.60
C GLU A 365 19.54 -3.92 0.69
N LEU A 366 19.58 -5.18 0.27
CA LEU A 366 18.56 -5.80 -0.55
C LEU A 366 18.08 -7.10 0.11
N ASP A 367 16.81 -7.14 0.49
CA ASP A 367 16.16 -8.35 0.97
C ASP A 367 15.50 -9.06 -0.22
N LEU A 368 15.78 -10.35 -0.36
CA LEU A 368 15.22 -11.25 -1.37
C LEU A 368 14.28 -12.23 -0.66
N VAL A 369 12.97 -11.98 -0.73
CA VAL A 369 11.98 -12.89 -0.15
C VAL A 369 11.62 -13.94 -1.19
N LEU A 370 11.96 -15.20 -0.93
CA LEU A 370 11.68 -16.32 -1.82
C LEU A 370 10.19 -16.60 -1.85
N ARG A 371 9.61 -16.74 -3.06
CA ARG A 371 8.20 -17.01 -3.27
C ARG A 371 8.02 -18.19 -4.21
N ASN A 372 6.92 -18.90 -4.01
CA ASN A 372 6.50 -19.98 -4.91
C ASN A 372 4.96 -20.02 -4.95
N ASN A 373 4.37 -20.11 -6.15
CA ASN A 373 2.93 -20.02 -6.36
C ASN A 373 2.26 -21.37 -6.68
N ILE A 374 2.93 -22.49 -6.38
CA ILE A 374 2.36 -23.79 -6.64
C ILE A 374 1.02 -23.99 -5.93
N THR A 375 0.10 -24.62 -6.60
CA THR A 375 -1.21 -25.02 -6.05
C THR A 375 -1.31 -26.54 -5.98
N THR A 376 -2.12 -27.04 -5.04
CA THR A 376 -2.46 -28.45 -4.93
C THR A 376 -3.98 -28.60 -4.86
N ILE A 377 -4.47 -29.83 -4.95
CA ILE A 377 -5.90 -30.11 -4.78
C ILE A 377 -6.41 -29.64 -3.41
N ASP A 378 -5.59 -29.82 -2.36
CA ASP A 378 -5.94 -29.42 -0.99
C ASP A 378 -5.69 -27.92 -0.74
N CYS A 379 -4.81 -27.29 -1.49
CA CYS A 379 -4.47 -25.87 -1.39
C CYS A 379 -4.66 -25.16 -2.75
N PRO A 380 -5.92 -24.96 -3.20
CA PRO A 380 -6.19 -24.38 -4.54
C PRO A 380 -5.86 -22.88 -4.63
N LEU A 381 -5.71 -22.18 -3.51
CA LEU A 381 -5.29 -20.77 -3.44
C LEU A 381 -3.76 -20.62 -3.37
N GLY A 382 -3.02 -21.71 -3.27
CA GLY A 382 -1.56 -21.77 -3.14
C GLY A 382 -1.13 -22.57 -1.92
N LEU A 383 -0.08 -23.38 -2.07
CA LEU A 383 0.51 -24.11 -0.95
C LEU A 383 1.23 -23.18 0.01
N PHE A 384 1.88 -22.13 -0.52
CA PHE A 384 2.59 -21.08 0.22
C PHE A 384 1.74 -19.81 0.28
N HIS A 385 0.53 -19.96 0.86
CA HIS A 385 -0.53 -18.97 0.97
C HIS A 385 -1.21 -19.12 2.34
N PRO A 386 -1.89 -18.09 2.89
CA PRO A 386 -2.64 -18.24 4.12
C PRO A 386 -3.58 -19.45 4.09
N HIS A 387 -3.46 -20.33 5.08
CA HIS A 387 -4.27 -21.54 5.16
C HIS A 387 -5.69 -21.24 5.65
N THR A 388 -6.61 -22.17 5.39
CA THR A 388 -8.07 -21.98 5.56
C THR A 388 -8.46 -21.59 6.99
N GLU A 389 -7.74 -22.11 8.00
CA GLU A 389 -8.00 -21.79 9.41
C GLU A 389 -7.81 -20.30 9.74
N TYR A 390 -7.02 -19.56 8.95
CA TYR A 390 -6.77 -18.12 9.14
C TYR A 390 -7.61 -17.22 8.22
N HIS A 391 -8.43 -17.78 7.33
CA HIS A 391 -9.21 -17.01 6.36
C HIS A 391 -10.26 -16.11 7.01
N HIS A 392 -10.66 -16.39 8.23
CA HIS A 392 -11.56 -15.53 8.99
C HIS A 392 -10.90 -14.15 9.33
N ILE A 393 -9.56 -14.09 9.40
CA ILE A 393 -8.78 -12.86 9.59
C ILE A 393 -8.16 -12.38 8.26
N LYS A 394 -7.41 -13.26 7.56
CA LYS A 394 -6.69 -12.91 6.34
C LYS A 394 -6.78 -14.05 5.31
N LYS A 395 -7.46 -13.78 4.22
CA LYS A 395 -7.65 -14.72 3.10
C LYS A 395 -6.89 -14.31 1.85
N GLU A 396 -6.65 -13.00 1.69
CA GLU A 396 -6.06 -12.44 0.49
C GLU A 396 -4.57 -12.79 0.37
N ASN A 397 -4.05 -12.70 -0.85
CA ASN A 397 -2.62 -12.90 -1.15
C ASN A 397 -1.74 -12.00 -0.27
N ILE A 398 -0.57 -12.52 0.12
CA ILE A 398 0.44 -11.77 0.87
C ILE A 398 1.29 -10.97 -0.11
N GLY A 399 1.05 -9.67 -0.16
CA GLY A 399 1.77 -8.71 -0.98
C GLY A 399 3.00 -8.12 -0.26
N LEU A 400 3.69 -7.19 -0.94
CA LEU A 400 4.93 -6.57 -0.48
C LEU A 400 4.83 -5.99 0.94
N ILE A 401 3.74 -5.30 1.26
CA ILE A 401 3.56 -4.61 2.55
C ILE A 401 3.46 -5.64 3.69
N GLU A 402 2.64 -6.67 3.48
CA GLU A 402 2.45 -7.74 4.46
C GLU A 402 3.72 -8.55 4.66
N VAL A 403 4.44 -8.86 3.58
CA VAL A 403 5.76 -9.53 3.64
C VAL A 403 6.71 -8.83 4.60
N MET A 404 6.68 -7.50 4.67
CA MET A 404 7.53 -6.69 5.54
C MET A 404 7.03 -6.57 6.99
N GLY A 405 5.88 -7.16 7.32
CA GLY A 405 5.34 -7.20 8.69
C GLY A 405 4.31 -6.14 9.04
N LEU A 406 3.59 -5.61 8.03
CA LEU A 406 2.44 -4.74 8.22
C LEU A 406 1.19 -5.40 7.60
N ALA A 407 0.28 -5.88 8.43
CA ALA A 407 -0.99 -6.43 7.99
C ALA A 407 -1.94 -5.33 7.51
N VAL A 408 -2.54 -5.53 6.34
CA VAL A 408 -3.65 -4.72 5.86
C VAL A 408 -4.89 -5.60 5.86
N LEU A 409 -5.74 -5.41 6.87
CA LEU A 409 -6.92 -6.24 7.11
C LEU A 409 -8.20 -5.56 6.60
N PRO A 410 -9.22 -6.33 6.20
CA PRO A 410 -10.46 -5.80 5.66
C PRO A 410 -11.31 -5.07 6.70
N ALA A 411 -12.07 -4.05 6.25
CA ALA A 411 -12.91 -3.19 7.10
C ALA A 411 -13.96 -3.96 7.92
N ARG A 412 -14.47 -5.11 7.39
CA ARG A 412 -15.45 -5.95 8.10
C ARG A 412 -15.00 -6.35 9.51
N LEU A 413 -13.69 -6.56 9.72
CA LEU A 413 -13.13 -6.99 10.99
C LEU A 413 -13.37 -5.98 12.12
N LYS A 414 -13.52 -4.69 11.83
CA LYS A 414 -13.89 -3.72 12.87
C LYS A 414 -15.21 -4.09 13.55
N LYS A 415 -16.24 -4.36 12.75
CA LYS A 415 -17.58 -4.74 13.27
C LYS A 415 -17.52 -6.13 13.91
N GLU A 416 -16.92 -7.10 13.22
CA GLU A 416 -16.83 -8.48 13.67
C GLU A 416 -16.09 -8.60 15.01
N MET A 417 -15.01 -7.86 15.23
CA MET A 417 -14.26 -7.89 16.48
C MET A 417 -14.99 -7.18 17.62
N ALA A 418 -15.68 -6.08 17.34
CA ALA A 418 -16.52 -5.42 18.36
C ALA A 418 -17.68 -6.33 18.82
N GLU A 419 -18.30 -7.05 17.90
CA GLU A 419 -19.34 -8.03 18.21
C GLU A 419 -18.78 -9.24 18.97
N LEU A 420 -17.57 -9.71 18.60
CA LEU A 420 -16.88 -10.77 19.30
C LEU A 420 -16.55 -10.40 20.76
N GLU A 421 -16.11 -9.18 21.02
CA GLU A 421 -15.88 -8.66 22.36
C GLU A 421 -17.15 -8.78 23.21
N GLN A 422 -18.29 -8.31 22.69
CA GLN A 422 -19.56 -8.35 23.41
C GLN A 422 -20.05 -9.77 23.65
N ALA A 423 -19.98 -10.63 22.63
CA ALA A 423 -20.40 -12.03 22.74
C ALA A 423 -19.59 -12.79 23.81
N ILE A 424 -18.26 -12.56 23.87
CA ILE A 424 -17.40 -13.17 24.90
C ILE A 424 -17.75 -12.65 26.31
N LEU A 425 -17.93 -11.35 26.47
CA LEU A 425 -18.27 -10.74 27.77
C LEU A 425 -19.64 -11.20 28.30
N ASN A 426 -20.59 -11.39 27.38
CA ASN A 426 -21.93 -11.87 27.71
C ASN A 426 -22.02 -13.41 27.83
N HIS A 427 -20.91 -14.14 27.62
CA HIS A 427 -20.88 -15.60 27.61
C HIS A 427 -21.84 -16.25 26.60
N GLU A 428 -21.99 -15.61 25.43
CA GLU A 428 -22.82 -16.11 24.33
C GLU A 428 -22.16 -17.32 23.64
N ASP A 429 -22.97 -18.17 23.02
CA ASP A 429 -22.48 -19.22 22.12
C ASP A 429 -22.03 -18.58 20.81
N LEU A 430 -20.71 -18.46 20.63
CA LEU A 430 -20.10 -17.80 19.47
C LEU A 430 -20.51 -18.45 18.14
N ARG A 431 -20.81 -19.75 18.14
CA ARG A 431 -21.19 -20.51 16.95
C ARG A 431 -22.62 -20.19 16.49
N GLN A 432 -23.47 -19.66 17.38
CA GLN A 432 -24.84 -19.27 17.07
C GLN A 432 -24.98 -17.81 16.64
N ASN A 433 -23.92 -17.01 16.81
CA ASN A 433 -23.90 -15.62 16.41
C ASN A 433 -23.38 -15.50 14.96
N GLU A 434 -24.28 -15.18 14.01
CA GLU A 434 -23.97 -15.14 12.56
C GLU A 434 -22.78 -14.23 12.21
N THR A 435 -22.56 -13.14 12.95
CA THR A 435 -21.48 -12.20 12.69
C THR A 435 -20.11 -12.77 13.06
N VAL A 436 -20.04 -13.55 14.14
CA VAL A 436 -18.75 -14.00 14.71
C VAL A 436 -18.53 -15.52 14.61
N ALA A 437 -19.49 -16.28 14.10
CA ALA A 437 -19.38 -17.74 14.00
C ALA A 437 -18.11 -18.20 13.24
N ALA A 438 -17.66 -17.44 12.25
CA ALA A 438 -16.42 -17.72 11.53
C ALA A 438 -15.15 -17.60 12.41
N HIS A 439 -15.23 -16.88 13.53
CA HIS A 439 -14.15 -16.67 14.48
C HIS A 439 -14.24 -17.61 15.71
N ALA A 440 -15.32 -18.38 15.85
CA ALA A 440 -15.64 -19.14 17.06
C ALA A 440 -14.53 -20.14 17.43
N GLU A 441 -14.09 -20.98 16.51
CA GLU A 441 -13.05 -21.99 16.75
C GLU A 441 -11.74 -21.36 17.21
N TRP A 442 -11.31 -20.28 16.54
CA TRP A 442 -10.13 -19.52 16.91
C TRP A 442 -10.26 -18.90 18.32
N ALA A 443 -11.43 -18.26 18.60
CA ALA A 443 -11.68 -17.62 19.88
C ALA A 443 -11.72 -18.63 21.03
N GLU A 444 -12.43 -19.75 20.86
CA GLU A 444 -12.50 -20.86 21.82
C GLU A 444 -11.10 -21.43 22.15
N GLY A 445 -10.15 -21.40 21.22
CA GLY A 445 -8.79 -21.86 21.38
C GLY A 445 -7.92 -20.98 22.31
N TRP A 446 -8.21 -19.70 22.45
CA TRP A 446 -7.43 -18.78 23.29
C TRP A 446 -8.19 -18.25 24.52
N ILE A 447 -9.53 -18.17 24.52
CA ILE A 447 -10.34 -17.70 25.66
C ILE A 447 -9.89 -18.35 27.00
N PRO A 448 -9.68 -19.66 27.11
CA PRO A 448 -9.26 -20.29 28.37
C PRO A 448 -7.87 -19.88 28.86
N LYS A 449 -7.04 -19.26 28.03
CA LYS A 449 -5.68 -18.85 28.36
C LYS A 449 -5.61 -17.51 29.09
N TYR A 450 -6.73 -16.77 29.12
CA TYR A 450 -6.80 -15.41 29.64
C TYR A 450 -7.85 -15.27 30.75
N LYS A 451 -7.56 -14.39 31.73
CA LYS A 451 -8.57 -13.88 32.63
C LYS A 451 -9.21 -12.65 31.96
N ILE A 452 -10.31 -12.88 31.28
CA ILE A 452 -11.00 -11.86 30.46
C ILE A 452 -11.83 -10.92 31.36
N THR A 453 -11.78 -9.63 31.05
CA THR A 453 -12.56 -8.56 31.68
C THR A 453 -12.90 -7.51 30.62
N ASP A 454 -13.89 -6.64 30.88
CA ASP A 454 -14.24 -5.49 30.00
C ASP A 454 -13.03 -4.61 29.67
N SER A 455 -12.07 -4.49 30.59
CA SER A 455 -10.93 -3.60 30.41
C SER A 455 -9.80 -4.19 29.58
N ASN A 456 -9.75 -5.52 29.34
CA ASN A 456 -8.63 -6.16 28.65
C ASN A 456 -9.00 -6.95 27.40
N ILE A 457 -10.29 -7.25 27.17
CA ILE A 457 -10.72 -8.08 26.04
C ILE A 457 -10.27 -7.52 24.71
N HIS A 458 -10.43 -6.23 24.49
CA HIS A 458 -10.01 -5.55 23.26
C HIS A 458 -8.52 -5.79 22.96
N SER A 459 -7.64 -5.57 23.96
CA SER A 459 -6.19 -5.76 23.77
C SER A 459 -5.80 -7.22 23.59
N ILE A 460 -6.57 -8.16 24.16
CA ILE A 460 -6.37 -9.61 23.96
C ILE A 460 -6.69 -9.96 22.50
N ILE A 461 -7.83 -9.53 21.97
CA ILE A 461 -8.21 -9.79 20.58
C ILE A 461 -7.20 -9.19 19.61
N GLN A 462 -6.76 -7.95 19.84
CA GLN A 462 -5.70 -7.32 19.03
C GLN A 462 -4.41 -8.15 19.03
N LYS A 463 -3.99 -8.65 20.18
CA LYS A 463 -2.82 -9.52 20.29
C LYS A 463 -3.00 -10.83 19.52
N GLU A 464 -4.16 -11.49 19.69
CA GLU A 464 -4.44 -12.76 19.03
C GLU A 464 -4.54 -12.61 17.51
N ILE A 465 -5.08 -11.50 16.99
CA ILE A 465 -5.06 -11.16 15.57
C ILE A 465 -3.60 -11.03 15.06
N GLY A 466 -2.74 -10.37 15.83
CA GLY A 466 -1.32 -10.24 15.47
C GLY A 466 -0.59 -11.57 15.44
N ILE A 467 -0.93 -12.51 16.35
CA ILE A 467 -0.41 -13.89 16.35
C ILE A 467 -0.88 -14.63 15.07
N VAL A 468 -2.16 -14.49 14.71
CA VAL A 468 -2.68 -15.05 13.44
C VAL A 468 -1.91 -14.49 12.25
N PHE A 469 -1.63 -13.19 12.22
CA PHE A 469 -0.87 -12.60 11.11
C PHE A 469 0.55 -13.17 11.02
N ALA A 470 1.24 -13.41 12.13
CA ALA A 470 2.55 -14.07 12.11
C ALA A 470 2.46 -15.49 11.51
N LYS A 471 1.40 -16.27 11.86
CA LYS A 471 1.15 -17.59 11.29
C LYS A 471 0.84 -17.52 9.78
N VAL A 472 0.06 -16.54 9.36
CA VAL A 472 -0.20 -16.27 7.94
C VAL A 472 1.10 -16.02 7.15
N LEU A 473 2.08 -15.32 7.73
CA LEU A 473 3.38 -15.14 7.10
C LEU A 473 4.22 -16.43 7.10
N GLU A 474 4.13 -17.26 8.15
CA GLU A 474 4.76 -18.59 8.16
C GLU A 474 4.18 -19.50 7.08
N ASP A 475 2.85 -19.47 6.86
CA ASP A 475 2.18 -20.20 5.78
C ASP A 475 2.66 -19.73 4.39
N ALA A 476 2.86 -18.43 4.23
CA ALA A 476 3.36 -17.86 2.98
C ALA A 476 4.87 -18.08 2.77
N GLY A 477 5.62 -18.50 3.79
CA GLY A 477 7.04 -18.84 3.71
C GLY A 477 7.28 -20.16 2.97
N VAL A 478 8.21 -20.19 2.02
CA VAL A 478 8.52 -21.39 1.24
C VAL A 478 9.28 -22.43 2.06
N TYR A 479 10.20 -22.01 2.91
CA TYR A 479 10.86 -22.88 3.90
C TYR A 479 10.19 -22.65 5.27
N LYS A 480 9.50 -23.69 5.76
CA LYS A 480 8.77 -23.61 7.04
C LYS A 480 9.75 -23.47 8.21
N ARG A 481 9.26 -22.96 9.34
CA ARG A 481 10.08 -22.72 10.54
C ARG A 481 10.35 -24.00 11.37
N THR A 482 10.19 -25.18 10.76
CA THR A 482 10.56 -26.49 11.33
C THR A 482 12.03 -26.80 11.08
N ASP A 483 12.56 -27.84 11.74
CA ASP A 483 13.95 -28.27 11.54
C ASP A 483 14.18 -28.77 10.11
N GLU A 484 13.19 -29.45 9.51
CA GLU A 484 13.21 -29.90 8.10
C GLU A 484 13.22 -28.70 7.14
N GLY A 485 12.37 -27.70 7.39
CA GLY A 485 12.32 -26.50 6.57
C GLY A 485 13.61 -25.68 6.63
N LYS A 486 14.21 -25.56 7.82
CA LYS A 486 15.52 -24.90 8.01
C LYS A 486 16.65 -25.69 7.32
N ALA A 487 16.63 -27.01 7.41
CA ALA A 487 17.61 -27.85 6.71
C ALA A 487 17.46 -27.73 5.18
N ALA A 488 16.22 -27.67 4.66
CA ALA A 488 15.95 -27.45 3.26
C ALA A 488 16.44 -26.06 2.78
N PHE A 489 16.22 -25.01 3.59
CA PHE A 489 16.74 -23.68 3.27
C PHE A 489 18.27 -23.68 3.18
N LYS A 490 18.91 -24.36 4.13
CA LYS A 490 20.37 -24.51 4.11
C LYS A 490 20.86 -25.23 2.85
N ARG A 491 20.18 -26.30 2.39
CA ARG A 491 20.50 -26.98 1.11
C ARG A 491 20.44 -26.02 -0.08
N PHE A 492 19.42 -25.16 -0.11
CA PHE A 492 19.35 -24.13 -1.15
C PHE A 492 20.55 -23.17 -1.09
N ILE A 493 20.88 -22.65 0.11
CA ILE A 493 22.04 -21.76 0.29
C ILE A 493 23.35 -22.45 -0.14
N GLU A 494 23.55 -23.72 0.20
CA GLU A 494 24.72 -24.50 -0.19
C GLU A 494 24.80 -24.75 -1.72
N SER A 495 23.71 -24.54 -2.44
CA SER A 495 23.67 -24.64 -3.91
C SER A 495 24.02 -23.34 -4.65
N LEU A 496 24.17 -22.22 -3.92
CA LEU A 496 24.53 -20.91 -4.47
C LEU A 496 26.02 -20.82 -4.80
#